data_dae05f5639235a199d4bc8149af8821b
#
_entry.id   dae05f5639235a199d4bc8149af8821b
#
_cell.length_a   1.000
_cell.length_b   1.000
_cell.length_c   1.000
_cell.angle_alpha   90.00
_cell.angle_beta   90.00
_cell.angle_gamma   90.00
#
_symmetry.space_group_name_H-M   'P 1'
#
loop_
_entity.id
_entity.type
_entity.pdbx_description
1 polymer ?
#
loop_
_entity_poly.entity_id
_entity_poly.type
_entity_poly.pdbx_seq_one_letter_code
_entity_poly.pdbx_strand_id
1 'polypeptide(L)'
;SLGFRIAEETLTLMGDIARSGELAHLTPERVWKELEKVLAGENPQVFFQVLRDCGALAVLFPELDRLFGVPARPQWHPEIDTGVHTLMTLTMAAMLSPEIDVRFATLCHDLGKGLTPKEFWPRHHGHGPAGVKLVEQLSLRLKVPNEMRDLAKLVAEFHDLIHTLPILQPKTLVKLFDSIDAWRKPQRVEQIALTSEADVRGRTHFEACDYPQGRLLREAWEVAKSVGN
;
A
#
# COMPACT_ATOMS: atom_id res chain seq x y z
N SER A 1 19.71 -8.09 6.29
CA SER A 1 20.50 -7.12 5.52
C SER A 1 21.95 -7.19 6.00
N LEU A 2 22.90 -7.16 5.07
CA LEU A 2 24.34 -7.20 5.38
C LEU A 2 24.86 -5.87 5.99
N GLY A 3 23.98 -4.94 6.37
CA GLY A 3 24.35 -3.66 6.98
C GLY A 3 25.07 -2.70 6.03
N PHE A 4 25.02 -2.91 4.73
CA PHE A 4 25.61 -2.01 3.75
C PHE A 4 24.90 -0.64 3.78
N ARG A 5 25.72 0.42 3.77
CA ARG A 5 25.27 1.80 3.55
C ARG A 5 25.70 2.25 2.15
N ILE A 6 24.84 3.02 1.50
CA ILE A 6 25.23 3.69 0.25
C ILE A 6 26.22 4.80 0.60
N ALA A 7 27.35 4.84 -0.08
CA ALA A 7 28.35 5.89 0.10
C ALA A 7 27.75 7.26 -0.27
N GLU A 8 28.18 8.32 0.40
CA GLU A 8 27.67 9.68 0.18
C GLU A 8 27.88 10.16 -1.26
N GLU A 9 29.04 9.82 -1.83
CA GLU A 9 29.36 10.10 -3.23
C GLU A 9 28.39 9.41 -4.19
N THR A 10 27.99 8.18 -3.87
CA THR A 10 27.00 7.43 -4.67
C THR A 10 25.63 8.07 -4.59
N LEU A 11 25.19 8.49 -3.38
CA LEU A 11 23.92 9.21 -3.21
C LEU A 11 23.91 10.53 -3.96
N THR A 12 25.05 11.26 -3.96
CA THR A 12 25.21 12.49 -4.70
C THR A 12 25.06 12.24 -6.21
N LEU A 13 25.75 11.22 -6.75
CA LEU A 13 25.63 10.84 -8.15
C LEU A 13 24.20 10.43 -8.52
N MET A 14 23.53 9.65 -7.67
CA MET A 14 22.12 9.30 -7.87
C MET A 14 21.23 10.54 -7.91
N GLY A 15 21.50 11.53 -7.05
CA GLY A 15 20.82 12.83 -7.06
C GLY A 15 21.05 13.63 -8.34
N ASP A 16 22.27 13.61 -8.87
CA ASP A 16 22.60 14.26 -10.16
C ASP A 16 21.83 13.59 -11.30
N ILE A 17 21.77 12.26 -11.34
CA ILE A 17 20.99 11.51 -12.33
C ILE A 17 19.49 11.82 -12.18
N ALA A 18 18.97 11.91 -10.96
CA ALA A 18 17.56 12.24 -10.74
C ALA A 18 17.22 13.65 -11.29
N ARG A 19 18.15 14.60 -11.17
CA ARG A 19 18.01 15.99 -11.67
C ARG A 19 18.28 16.14 -13.18
N SER A 20 19.07 15.25 -13.77
CA SER A 20 19.43 15.33 -15.20
C SER A 20 18.26 15.14 -16.17
N GLY A 21 17.15 14.56 -15.68
CA GLY A 21 16.01 14.20 -16.52
C GLY A 21 16.11 12.79 -17.16
N GLU A 22 17.23 12.09 -16.98
CA GLU A 22 17.45 10.75 -17.57
C GLU A 22 16.41 9.73 -17.08
N LEU A 23 15.95 9.83 -15.82
CA LEU A 23 14.95 8.93 -15.27
C LEU A 23 13.60 8.99 -16.02
N ALA A 24 13.28 10.13 -16.63
CA ALA A 24 12.05 10.28 -17.41
C ALA A 24 12.07 9.48 -18.72
N HIS A 25 13.25 9.05 -19.17
CA HIS A 25 13.43 8.23 -20.38
C HIS A 25 13.42 6.72 -20.11
N LEU A 26 13.31 6.30 -18.85
CA LEU A 26 13.17 4.89 -18.52
C LEU A 26 11.84 4.35 -19.04
N THR A 27 11.89 3.19 -19.69
CA THR A 27 10.65 2.55 -20.15
C THR A 27 9.84 2.06 -18.96
N PRO A 28 8.50 2.17 -19.01
CA PRO A 28 7.62 1.70 -17.94
C PRO A 28 7.87 0.26 -17.51
N GLU A 29 8.11 -0.62 -18.48
CA GLU A 29 8.36 -2.04 -18.25
C GLU A 29 9.65 -2.26 -17.47
N ARG A 30 10.68 -1.44 -17.70
CA ARG A 30 11.94 -1.52 -16.95
C ARG A 30 11.75 -1.06 -15.51
N VAL A 31 11.03 0.05 -15.30
CA VAL A 31 10.70 0.54 -13.95
C VAL A 31 9.90 -0.52 -13.19
N TRP A 32 8.88 -1.11 -13.85
CA TRP A 32 8.09 -2.17 -13.25
C TRP A 32 8.94 -3.39 -12.86
N LYS A 33 9.80 -3.86 -13.75
CA LYS A 33 10.67 -5.02 -13.49
C LYS A 33 11.59 -4.83 -12.30
N GLU A 34 12.13 -3.64 -12.11
CA GLU A 34 12.93 -3.34 -10.93
C GLU A 34 12.05 -3.24 -9.67
N LEU A 35 10.87 -2.61 -9.76
CA LEU A 35 9.91 -2.56 -8.66
C LEU A 35 9.47 -3.98 -8.24
N GLU A 36 9.18 -4.87 -9.18
CA GLU A 36 8.81 -6.26 -8.93
C GLU A 36 9.89 -6.99 -8.10
N LYS A 37 11.17 -6.83 -8.48
CA LYS A 37 12.31 -7.39 -7.72
C LYS A 37 12.41 -6.82 -6.31
N VAL A 38 12.22 -5.51 -6.18
CA VAL A 38 12.22 -4.83 -4.89
C VAL A 38 11.12 -5.37 -3.98
N LEU A 39 9.90 -5.48 -4.50
CA LEU A 39 8.77 -6.01 -3.74
C LEU A 39 8.95 -7.48 -3.34
N ALA A 40 9.68 -8.27 -4.11
CA ALA A 40 10.03 -9.64 -3.77
C ALA A 40 11.13 -9.74 -2.68
N GLY A 41 11.85 -8.67 -2.42
CA GLY A 41 12.94 -8.62 -1.44
C GLY A 41 12.47 -8.63 0.01
N GLU A 42 13.43 -8.81 0.93
CA GLU A 42 13.18 -8.82 2.38
C GLU A 42 12.88 -7.43 2.95
N ASN A 43 13.48 -6.38 2.39
CA ASN A 43 13.41 -5.01 2.89
C ASN A 43 13.01 -4.03 1.77
N PRO A 44 11.80 -4.16 1.19
CA PRO A 44 11.39 -3.36 0.03
C PRO A 44 11.32 -1.85 0.33
N GLN A 45 11.05 -1.46 1.57
CA GLN A 45 10.96 -0.06 2.00
C GLN A 45 12.29 0.71 1.81
N VAL A 46 13.42 0.02 1.91
CA VAL A 46 14.75 0.66 1.77
C VAL A 46 14.93 1.28 0.38
N PHE A 47 14.42 0.62 -0.65
CA PHE A 47 14.46 1.15 -2.01
C PHE A 47 13.76 2.51 -2.10
N PHE A 48 12.56 2.63 -1.57
CA PHE A 48 11.80 3.89 -1.60
C PHE A 48 12.45 4.97 -0.76
N GLN A 49 13.06 4.60 0.39
CA GLN A 49 13.81 5.54 1.20
C GLN A 49 15.01 6.11 0.42
N VAL A 50 15.78 5.24 -0.24
CA VAL A 50 16.94 5.66 -1.06
C VAL A 50 16.49 6.54 -2.22
N LEU A 51 15.42 6.18 -2.94
CA LEU A 51 14.86 7.02 -4.01
C LEU A 51 14.44 8.39 -3.49
N ARG A 52 13.90 8.46 -2.29
CA ARG A 52 13.51 9.72 -1.66
C ARG A 52 14.73 10.56 -1.32
N ASP A 53 15.74 9.96 -0.69
CA ASP A 53 16.96 10.64 -0.26
C ASP A 53 17.73 11.27 -1.44
N CYS A 54 17.70 10.64 -2.62
CA CYS A 54 18.31 11.17 -3.83
C CYS A 54 17.35 11.98 -4.75
N GLY A 55 16.09 12.15 -4.36
CA GLY A 55 15.09 12.89 -5.14
C GLY A 55 14.49 12.13 -6.33
N ALA A 56 14.89 10.88 -6.56
CA ALA A 56 14.35 10.06 -7.64
C ALA A 56 12.90 9.62 -7.43
N LEU A 57 12.43 9.57 -6.16
CA LEU A 57 11.06 9.16 -5.83
C LEU A 57 10.02 10.07 -6.49
N ALA A 58 10.24 11.38 -6.45
CA ALA A 58 9.35 12.37 -7.07
C ALA A 58 9.24 12.22 -8.59
N VAL A 59 10.28 11.69 -9.24
CA VAL A 59 10.30 11.47 -10.68
C VAL A 59 9.63 10.15 -11.07
N LEU A 60 9.96 9.07 -10.37
CA LEU A 60 9.51 7.71 -10.72
C LEU A 60 8.15 7.37 -10.14
N PHE A 61 7.88 7.82 -8.92
CA PHE A 61 6.68 7.49 -8.15
C PHE A 61 6.09 8.74 -7.46
N PRO A 62 5.71 9.76 -8.23
CA PRO A 62 5.20 11.02 -7.67
C PRO A 62 3.96 10.83 -6.78
N GLU A 63 3.20 9.76 -7.00
CA GLU A 63 2.04 9.40 -6.19
C GLU A 63 2.44 9.01 -4.77
N LEU A 64 3.60 8.33 -4.61
CA LEU A 64 4.15 7.96 -3.31
C LEU A 64 4.89 9.14 -2.66
N ASP A 65 5.68 9.88 -3.44
CA ASP A 65 6.44 11.02 -2.94
C ASP A 65 5.52 12.07 -2.29
N ARG A 66 4.35 12.27 -2.88
CA ARG A 66 3.32 13.20 -2.41
C ARG A 66 2.79 12.88 -1.00
N LEU A 67 2.92 11.65 -0.52
CA LEU A 67 2.43 11.25 0.82
C LEU A 67 3.30 11.80 1.95
N PHE A 68 4.56 12.09 1.67
CA PHE A 68 5.47 12.63 2.68
C PHE A 68 5.10 14.09 3.01
N GLY A 69 5.02 14.38 4.30
CA GLY A 69 4.54 15.67 4.80
C GLY A 69 3.01 15.78 4.89
N VAL A 70 2.27 14.74 4.51
CA VAL A 70 0.81 14.67 4.69
C VAL A 70 0.52 14.09 6.08
N PRO A 71 -0.07 14.88 7.02
CA PRO A 71 -0.28 14.41 8.38
C PRO A 71 -1.48 13.46 8.47
N ALA A 72 -1.30 12.36 9.18
CA ALA A 72 -2.37 11.48 9.63
C ALA A 72 -2.80 11.84 11.07
N ARG A 73 -3.91 11.28 11.55
CA ARG A 73 -4.42 11.54 12.91
C ARG A 73 -3.52 10.85 13.95
N PRO A 74 -2.92 11.59 14.91
CA PRO A 74 -1.98 11.02 15.89
C PRO A 74 -2.57 9.89 16.75
N GLN A 75 -3.89 9.90 16.96
CA GLN A 75 -4.56 8.84 17.76
C GLN A 75 -4.47 7.45 17.11
N TRP A 76 -4.36 7.41 15.78
CA TRP A 76 -4.32 6.18 15.00
C TRP A 76 -2.98 5.95 14.34
N HIS A 77 -2.21 7.02 14.13
CA HIS A 77 -0.93 7.01 13.45
C HIS A 77 0.09 7.82 14.27
N PRO A 78 0.74 7.20 15.28
CA PRO A 78 1.74 7.89 16.11
C PRO A 78 2.93 8.45 15.31
N GLU A 79 3.24 7.84 14.16
CA GLU A 79 4.23 8.31 13.17
C GLU A 79 3.84 9.62 12.48
N ILE A 80 2.55 9.98 12.51
CA ILE A 80 1.92 11.20 11.98
C ILE A 80 2.04 11.34 10.45
N ASP A 81 3.19 11.10 9.84
CA ASP A 81 3.46 11.28 8.42
C ASP A 81 2.97 10.07 7.60
N THR A 82 2.09 10.32 6.62
CA THR A 82 1.50 9.25 5.77
C THR A 82 2.53 8.55 4.89
N GLY A 83 3.55 9.26 4.42
CA GLY A 83 4.62 8.65 3.62
C GLY A 83 5.49 7.71 4.47
N VAL A 84 5.82 8.12 5.70
CA VAL A 84 6.52 7.27 6.67
C VAL A 84 5.66 6.05 7.00
N HIS A 85 4.38 6.25 7.32
CA HIS A 85 3.42 5.16 7.54
C HIS A 85 3.41 4.16 6.38
N THR A 86 3.33 4.64 5.14
CA THR A 86 3.32 3.77 3.95
C THR A 86 4.57 2.88 3.87
N LEU A 87 5.75 3.38 4.21
CA LEU A 87 6.97 2.56 4.23
C LEU A 87 6.98 1.57 5.40
N MET A 88 6.43 1.93 6.55
CA MET A 88 6.30 1.03 7.70
C MET A 88 5.30 -0.09 7.41
N THR A 89 4.17 0.22 6.77
CA THR A 89 3.19 -0.80 6.35
C THR A 89 3.77 -1.75 5.30
N LEU A 90 4.57 -1.25 4.36
CA LEU A 90 5.28 -2.09 3.39
C LEU A 90 6.28 -3.04 4.07
N THR A 91 6.99 -2.56 5.09
CA THR A 91 7.87 -3.40 5.91
C THR A 91 7.07 -4.53 6.57
N MET A 92 5.94 -4.20 7.18
CA MET A 92 5.07 -5.18 7.82
C MET A 92 4.49 -6.17 6.81
N ALA A 93 4.04 -5.72 5.65
CA ALA A 93 3.55 -6.59 4.58
C ALA A 93 4.62 -7.59 4.12
N ALA A 94 5.89 -7.17 4.04
CA ALA A 94 7.00 -8.05 3.69
C ALA A 94 7.26 -9.12 4.76
N MET A 95 6.96 -8.83 6.03
CA MET A 95 7.04 -9.80 7.13
C MET A 95 5.85 -10.78 7.14
N LEU A 96 4.66 -10.31 6.76
CA LEU A 96 3.43 -11.10 6.82
C LEU A 96 3.23 -11.99 5.61
N SER A 97 3.70 -11.58 4.43
CA SER A 97 3.45 -12.31 3.18
C SER A 97 4.62 -12.22 2.19
N PRO A 98 4.97 -13.34 1.54
CA PRO A 98 5.89 -13.33 0.41
C PRO A 98 5.23 -12.84 -0.90
N GLU A 99 3.90 -12.70 -0.95
CA GLU A 99 3.16 -12.33 -2.15
C GLU A 99 3.40 -10.88 -2.55
N ILE A 100 3.91 -10.68 -3.77
CA ILE A 100 4.18 -9.35 -4.33
C ILE A 100 2.88 -8.55 -4.46
N ASP A 101 1.78 -9.21 -4.78
CA ASP A 101 0.45 -8.63 -4.91
C ASP A 101 0.00 -7.94 -3.62
N VAL A 102 0.18 -8.62 -2.47
CA VAL A 102 -0.12 -8.09 -1.13
C VAL A 102 0.75 -6.87 -0.85
N ARG A 103 2.05 -6.96 -1.13
CA ARG A 103 3.03 -5.89 -0.88
C ARG A 103 2.76 -4.67 -1.75
N PHE A 104 2.45 -4.87 -3.04
CA PHE A 104 2.08 -3.78 -3.93
C PHE A 104 0.75 -3.12 -3.51
N ALA A 105 -0.25 -3.91 -3.17
CA ALA A 105 -1.52 -3.39 -2.70
C ALA A 105 -1.37 -2.59 -1.40
N THR A 106 -0.54 -3.07 -0.45
CA THR A 106 -0.21 -2.34 0.78
C THR A 106 0.53 -1.03 0.47
N LEU A 107 1.48 -1.02 -0.45
CA LEU A 107 2.17 0.20 -0.87
C LEU A 107 1.20 1.26 -1.41
N CYS A 108 0.10 0.84 -2.01
CA CYS A 108 -0.86 1.70 -2.69
C CYS A 108 -2.07 2.12 -1.83
N HIS A 109 -2.27 1.52 -0.63
CA HIS A 109 -3.54 1.63 0.12
C HIS A 109 -3.96 3.08 0.40
N ASP A 110 -3.02 3.95 0.71
CA ASP A 110 -3.24 5.32 1.18
C ASP A 110 -2.90 6.41 0.15
N LEU A 111 -2.64 6.07 -1.12
CA LEU A 111 -2.25 7.05 -2.15
C LEU A 111 -3.20 8.24 -2.24
N GLY A 112 -4.48 8.01 -2.02
CA GLY A 112 -5.51 9.06 -2.07
C GLY A 112 -5.35 10.14 -1.00
N LYS A 113 -4.70 9.87 0.13
CA LYS A 113 -4.44 10.87 1.18
C LYS A 113 -3.59 12.03 0.65
N GLY A 114 -2.69 11.75 -0.30
CA GLY A 114 -1.87 12.78 -0.97
C GLY A 114 -2.65 13.77 -1.84
N LEU A 115 -3.92 13.52 -2.12
CA LEU A 115 -4.80 14.42 -2.87
C LEU A 115 -5.73 15.25 -1.97
N THR A 116 -5.75 14.99 -0.66
CA THR A 116 -6.64 15.71 0.27
C THR A 116 -6.16 17.14 0.43
N PRO A 117 -7.04 18.14 0.21
CA PRO A 117 -6.71 19.55 0.45
C PRO A 117 -6.23 19.81 1.88
N LYS A 118 -5.25 20.69 2.04
CA LYS A 118 -4.60 20.96 3.33
C LYS A 118 -5.57 21.46 4.41
N GLU A 119 -6.62 22.17 4.02
CA GLU A 119 -7.65 22.67 4.93
C GLU A 119 -8.45 21.57 5.64
N PHE A 120 -8.43 20.34 5.12
CA PHE A 120 -9.10 19.18 5.73
C PHE A 120 -8.17 18.31 6.56
N TRP A 121 -6.87 18.58 6.55
CA TRP A 121 -5.92 17.81 7.32
C TRP A 121 -6.18 17.88 8.83
N PRO A 122 -5.97 16.80 9.56
CA PRO A 122 -5.56 15.45 9.19
C PRO A 122 -6.74 14.51 8.84
N ARG A 123 -7.84 15.06 8.32
CA ARG A 123 -9.02 14.29 7.91
C ARG A 123 -8.98 14.07 6.42
N HIS A 124 -8.91 12.81 6.00
CA HIS A 124 -8.75 12.42 4.61
C HIS A 124 -10.05 11.83 4.02
N HIS A 125 -11.16 12.56 4.20
CA HIS A 125 -12.44 12.12 3.66
C HIS A 125 -12.38 11.90 2.15
N GLY A 126 -12.85 10.71 1.69
CA GLY A 126 -12.87 10.36 0.28
C GLY A 126 -11.52 9.94 -0.29
N HIS A 127 -10.50 9.68 0.55
CA HIS A 127 -9.20 9.21 0.07
C HIS A 127 -9.27 7.83 -0.61
N GLY A 128 -10.17 6.92 -0.18
CA GLY A 128 -10.36 5.62 -0.83
C GLY A 128 -10.69 5.74 -2.32
N PRO A 129 -11.82 6.35 -2.73
CA PRO A 129 -12.13 6.57 -4.14
C PRO A 129 -11.08 7.38 -4.91
N ALA A 130 -10.42 8.35 -4.25
CA ALA A 130 -9.31 9.09 -4.86
C ALA A 130 -8.08 8.18 -5.07
N GLY A 131 -7.79 7.31 -4.11
CA GLY A 131 -6.74 6.29 -4.17
C GLY A 131 -6.95 5.32 -5.31
N VAL A 132 -8.17 4.81 -5.51
CA VAL A 132 -8.51 3.92 -6.65
C VAL A 132 -8.09 4.53 -7.99
N LYS A 133 -8.36 5.82 -8.21
CA LYS A 133 -7.97 6.52 -9.46
C LYS A 133 -6.45 6.62 -9.58
N LEU A 134 -5.74 6.93 -8.50
CA LEU A 134 -4.27 7.01 -8.51
C LEU A 134 -3.64 5.63 -8.75
N VAL A 135 -4.15 4.58 -8.13
CA VAL A 135 -3.69 3.19 -8.37
C VAL A 135 -3.87 2.81 -9.84
N GLU A 136 -5.02 3.14 -10.44
CA GLU A 136 -5.26 2.91 -11.87
C GLU A 136 -4.22 3.63 -12.74
N GLN A 137 -4.02 4.93 -12.50
CA GLN A 137 -3.06 5.74 -13.27
C GLN A 137 -1.63 5.25 -13.13
N LEU A 138 -1.18 4.99 -11.88
CA LEU A 138 0.14 4.43 -11.58
C LEU A 138 0.34 3.09 -12.29
N SER A 139 -0.65 2.20 -12.18
CA SER A 139 -0.56 0.85 -12.75
C SER A 139 -0.53 0.86 -14.28
N LEU A 140 -1.34 1.71 -14.91
CA LEU A 140 -1.32 1.87 -16.37
C LEU A 140 0.02 2.47 -16.85
N ARG A 141 0.52 3.47 -16.13
CA ARG A 141 1.80 4.12 -16.44
C ARG A 141 2.99 3.15 -16.35
N LEU A 142 3.02 2.30 -15.35
CA LEU A 142 4.12 1.36 -15.10
C LEU A 142 3.92 -0.03 -15.72
N LYS A 143 2.78 -0.29 -16.38
CA LYS A 143 2.45 -1.60 -16.96
C LYS A 143 2.35 -2.71 -15.89
N VAL A 144 1.81 -2.36 -14.71
CA VAL A 144 1.56 -3.33 -13.63
C VAL A 144 0.56 -4.39 -14.12
N PRO A 145 0.76 -5.68 -13.80
CA PRO A 145 -0.19 -6.74 -14.14
C PRO A 145 -1.61 -6.44 -13.62
N ASN A 146 -2.61 -6.78 -14.41
CA ASN A 146 -4.01 -6.46 -14.11
C ASN A 146 -4.48 -6.98 -12.75
N GLU A 147 -4.09 -8.21 -12.39
CA GLU A 147 -4.49 -8.81 -11.09
C GLU A 147 -3.95 -8.00 -9.91
N MET A 148 -2.71 -7.56 -9.97
CA MET A 148 -2.09 -6.74 -8.94
C MET A 148 -2.74 -5.36 -8.85
N ARG A 149 -2.99 -4.73 -10.01
CA ARG A 149 -3.70 -3.46 -10.09
C ARG A 149 -5.09 -3.56 -9.46
N ASP A 150 -5.83 -4.60 -9.82
CA ASP A 150 -7.21 -4.78 -9.37
C ASP A 150 -7.26 -5.04 -7.86
N LEU A 151 -6.33 -5.85 -7.31
CA LEU A 151 -6.21 -6.02 -5.86
C LEU A 151 -5.86 -4.69 -5.16
N ALA A 152 -4.89 -3.94 -5.67
CA ALA A 152 -4.49 -2.67 -5.08
C ALA A 152 -5.62 -1.63 -5.08
N LYS A 153 -6.47 -1.62 -6.13
CA LYS A 153 -7.68 -0.78 -6.17
C LYS A 153 -8.69 -1.17 -5.09
N LEU A 154 -8.91 -2.47 -4.90
CA LEU A 154 -9.82 -2.96 -3.87
C LEU A 154 -9.30 -2.63 -2.46
N VAL A 155 -8.00 -2.77 -2.23
CA VAL A 155 -7.39 -2.40 -0.95
C VAL A 155 -7.51 -0.89 -0.71
N ALA A 156 -7.21 -0.05 -1.69
CA ALA A 156 -7.37 1.40 -1.56
C ALA A 156 -8.81 1.81 -1.23
N GLU A 157 -9.81 1.07 -1.75
CA GLU A 157 -11.23 1.36 -1.53
C GLU A 157 -11.75 0.85 -0.19
N PHE A 158 -11.33 -0.35 0.25
CA PHE A 158 -12.01 -1.09 1.33
C PHE A 158 -11.19 -1.25 2.61
N HIS A 159 -9.88 -0.90 2.67
CA HIS A 159 -9.07 -1.14 3.88
C HIS A 159 -9.69 -0.51 5.14
N ASP A 160 -10.19 0.72 5.08
CA ASP A 160 -10.87 1.36 6.20
C ASP A 160 -12.11 0.58 6.67
N LEU A 161 -12.87 -0.01 5.73
CA LEU A 161 -14.05 -0.81 6.06
C LEU A 161 -13.66 -2.07 6.85
N ILE A 162 -12.54 -2.71 6.49
CA ILE A 162 -12.04 -3.89 7.18
C ILE A 162 -11.72 -3.58 8.64
N HIS A 163 -11.19 -2.42 8.95
CA HIS A 163 -10.92 -2.03 10.35
C HIS A 163 -12.18 -1.93 11.21
N THR A 164 -13.33 -1.67 10.59
CA THR A 164 -14.63 -1.60 11.29
C THR A 164 -15.39 -2.93 11.32
N LEU A 165 -14.78 -4.02 10.86
CA LEU A 165 -15.44 -5.32 10.65
C LEU A 165 -16.22 -5.85 11.84
N PRO A 166 -15.77 -5.72 13.12
CA PRO A 166 -16.51 -6.21 14.28
C PRO A 166 -17.91 -5.62 14.47
N ILE A 167 -18.19 -4.46 13.88
CA ILE A 167 -19.49 -3.77 13.98
C ILE A 167 -20.29 -3.82 12.68
N LEU A 168 -19.80 -4.51 11.64
CA LEU A 168 -20.49 -4.58 10.37
C LEU A 168 -21.68 -5.53 10.42
N GLN A 169 -22.75 -5.14 9.75
CA GLN A 169 -23.92 -5.99 9.55
C GLN A 169 -23.61 -7.11 8.53
N PRO A 170 -24.20 -8.32 8.66
CA PRO A 170 -23.99 -9.42 7.71
C PRO A 170 -24.24 -9.03 6.26
N LYS A 171 -25.26 -8.21 5.99
CA LYS A 171 -25.53 -7.67 4.65
C LYS A 171 -24.38 -6.86 4.07
N THR A 172 -23.65 -6.12 4.90
CA THR A 172 -22.48 -5.34 4.47
C THR A 172 -21.32 -6.27 4.12
N LEU A 173 -21.14 -7.35 4.89
CA LEU A 173 -20.12 -8.37 4.61
C LEU A 173 -20.37 -9.07 3.27
N VAL A 174 -21.61 -9.49 2.99
CA VAL A 174 -21.95 -10.10 1.69
C VAL A 174 -21.66 -9.12 0.55
N LYS A 175 -22.07 -7.86 0.67
CA LYS A 175 -21.74 -6.83 -0.33
C LYS A 175 -20.24 -6.63 -0.50
N LEU A 176 -19.46 -6.70 0.58
CA LEU A 176 -18.00 -6.64 0.49
C LEU A 176 -17.47 -7.83 -0.32
N PHE A 177 -17.90 -9.05 -0.05
CA PHE A 177 -17.49 -10.24 -0.79
C PHE A 177 -17.86 -10.16 -2.28
N ASP A 178 -19.04 -9.61 -2.60
CA ASP A 178 -19.43 -9.32 -3.99
C ASP A 178 -18.48 -8.29 -4.62
N SER A 179 -18.22 -7.18 -3.92
CA SER A 179 -17.39 -6.07 -4.43
C SER A 179 -15.94 -6.48 -4.69
N ILE A 180 -15.38 -7.34 -3.83
CA ILE A 180 -14.02 -7.85 -4.00
C ILE A 180 -13.95 -9.07 -4.93
N ASP A 181 -15.09 -9.51 -5.48
CA ASP A 181 -15.20 -10.68 -6.35
C ASP A 181 -14.71 -11.98 -5.67
N ALA A 182 -14.99 -12.13 -4.37
CA ALA A 182 -14.49 -13.24 -3.57
C ALA A 182 -14.98 -14.60 -4.05
N TRP A 183 -16.20 -14.66 -4.61
CA TRP A 183 -16.81 -15.90 -5.11
C TRP A 183 -16.02 -16.53 -6.26
N ARG A 184 -15.43 -15.72 -7.13
CA ARG A 184 -14.57 -16.19 -8.24
C ARG A 184 -13.09 -16.19 -7.89
N LYS A 185 -12.68 -15.33 -6.95
CA LYS A 185 -11.30 -15.10 -6.55
C LYS A 185 -11.16 -15.15 -5.02
N PRO A 186 -11.38 -16.33 -4.40
CA PRO A 186 -11.42 -16.48 -2.95
C PRO A 186 -10.12 -16.07 -2.25
N GLN A 187 -8.97 -16.13 -2.93
CA GLN A 187 -7.69 -15.67 -2.42
C GLN A 187 -7.68 -14.18 -2.05
N ARG A 188 -8.56 -13.37 -2.64
CA ARG A 188 -8.68 -11.93 -2.32
C ARG A 188 -9.07 -11.67 -0.87
N VAL A 189 -9.81 -12.57 -0.25
CA VAL A 189 -10.18 -12.46 1.17
C VAL A 189 -8.92 -12.49 2.02
N GLU A 190 -8.02 -13.44 1.77
CA GLU A 190 -6.74 -13.54 2.48
C GLU A 190 -5.84 -12.36 2.18
N GLN A 191 -5.70 -11.99 0.91
CA GLN A 191 -4.86 -10.87 0.50
C GLN A 191 -5.30 -9.54 1.14
N ILE A 192 -6.61 -9.27 1.20
CA ILE A 192 -7.16 -8.07 1.86
C ILE A 192 -6.99 -8.16 3.38
N ALA A 193 -7.16 -9.32 3.99
CA ALA A 193 -6.90 -9.48 5.41
C ALA A 193 -5.45 -9.16 5.76
N LEU A 194 -4.49 -9.66 4.99
CA LEU A 194 -3.06 -9.42 5.18
C LEU A 194 -2.67 -7.95 4.96
N THR A 195 -3.21 -7.29 3.93
CA THR A 195 -2.95 -5.87 3.67
C THR A 195 -3.48 -4.98 4.79
N SER A 196 -4.67 -5.29 5.30
CA SER A 196 -5.28 -4.53 6.41
C SER A 196 -4.57 -4.79 7.74
N GLU A 197 -4.07 -6.00 7.97
CA GLU A 197 -3.20 -6.31 9.11
C GLU A 197 -1.88 -5.55 9.03
N ALA A 198 -1.27 -5.50 7.84
CA ALA A 198 -0.03 -4.75 7.60
C ALA A 198 -0.22 -3.26 7.87
N ASP A 199 -1.36 -2.67 7.50
CA ASP A 199 -1.68 -1.28 7.80
C ASP A 199 -1.68 -1.02 9.31
N VAL A 200 -2.40 -1.81 10.10
CA VAL A 200 -2.47 -1.60 11.55
C VAL A 200 -1.13 -1.87 12.22
N ARG A 201 -0.52 -3.02 11.94
CA ARG A 201 0.74 -3.42 12.56
C ARG A 201 1.96 -2.65 12.03
N GLY A 202 1.82 -1.97 10.90
CA GLY A 202 2.81 -1.03 10.39
C GLY A 202 2.85 0.31 11.11
N ARG A 203 1.96 0.56 12.09
CA ARG A 203 1.97 1.79 12.89
C ARG A 203 2.98 1.69 14.03
N THR A 204 3.58 2.82 14.38
CA THR A 204 4.53 2.89 15.50
C THR A 204 3.90 2.36 16.79
N HIS A 205 4.56 1.41 17.43
CA HIS A 205 4.13 0.71 18.66
C HIS A 205 2.98 -0.29 18.48
N PHE A 206 2.56 -0.59 17.25
CA PHE A 206 1.53 -1.57 16.96
C PHE A 206 2.07 -2.86 16.31
N GLU A 207 3.39 -3.00 16.17
CA GLU A 207 4.04 -4.09 15.44
C GLU A 207 3.66 -5.48 15.96
N ALA A 208 3.42 -5.59 17.28
CA ALA A 208 3.04 -6.84 17.95
C ALA A 208 1.57 -6.89 18.37
N CYS A 209 0.72 -5.93 17.93
CA CYS A 209 -0.68 -5.93 18.32
C CYS A 209 -1.45 -7.10 17.68
N ASP A 210 -2.50 -7.57 18.37
CA ASP A 210 -3.47 -8.48 17.78
C ASP A 210 -4.34 -7.71 16.78
N TYR A 211 -4.65 -8.36 15.63
CA TYR A 211 -5.53 -7.84 14.60
C TYR A 211 -6.67 -8.83 14.32
N PRO A 212 -7.71 -8.83 15.18
CA PRO A 212 -8.81 -9.80 15.09
C PRO A 212 -9.65 -9.65 13.82
N GLN A 213 -9.64 -8.47 13.17
CA GLN A 213 -10.44 -8.20 11.97
C GLN A 213 -10.06 -9.14 10.82
N GLY A 214 -8.79 -9.46 10.64
CA GLY A 214 -8.35 -10.40 9.62
C GLY A 214 -8.93 -11.81 9.85
N ARG A 215 -8.93 -12.28 11.10
CA ARG A 215 -9.56 -13.55 11.49
C ARG A 215 -11.07 -13.52 11.27
N LEU A 216 -11.73 -12.47 11.72
CA LEU A 216 -13.18 -12.30 11.54
C LEU A 216 -13.58 -12.26 10.07
N LEU A 217 -12.78 -11.64 9.20
CA LEU A 217 -13.05 -11.63 7.75
C LEU A 217 -13.00 -13.03 7.17
N ARG A 218 -12.00 -13.83 7.53
CA ARG A 218 -11.86 -15.23 7.09
C ARG A 218 -13.03 -16.09 7.59
N GLU A 219 -13.37 -15.98 8.87
CA GLU A 219 -14.50 -16.70 9.47
C GLU A 219 -15.83 -16.34 8.80
N ALA A 220 -16.08 -15.05 8.57
CA ALA A 220 -17.28 -14.57 7.87
C ALA A 220 -17.34 -15.10 6.43
N TRP A 221 -16.20 -15.21 5.75
CA TRP A 221 -16.13 -15.79 4.42
C TRP A 221 -16.47 -17.28 4.42
N GLU A 222 -15.95 -18.07 5.37
CA GLU A 222 -16.27 -19.49 5.49
C GLU A 222 -17.78 -19.70 5.72
N VAL A 223 -18.40 -18.87 6.57
CA VAL A 223 -19.87 -18.91 6.79
C VAL A 223 -20.60 -18.53 5.50
N ALA A 224 -20.19 -17.46 4.81
CA ALA A 224 -20.86 -17.03 3.59
C ALA A 224 -20.84 -18.11 2.50
N LYS A 225 -19.71 -18.80 2.32
CA LYS A 225 -19.60 -19.93 1.38
C LYS A 225 -20.54 -21.09 1.74
N SER A 226 -20.75 -21.36 3.02
CA SER A 226 -21.60 -22.49 3.47
C SER A 226 -23.09 -22.24 3.25
N VAL A 227 -23.51 -20.98 3.17
CA VAL A 227 -24.92 -20.60 2.99
C VAL A 227 -25.26 -20.39 1.50
N GLY A 228 -24.29 -20.11 0.68
CA GLY A 228 -24.44 -19.84 -0.76
C GLY A 228 -24.43 -21.09 -1.68
N ASN A 229 -24.33 -22.29 -1.11
CA ASN A 229 -24.38 -23.58 -1.84
C ASN A 229 -25.79 -24.17 -1.76
#